data_548a1859df6ea4b6b5282c82821b3e9e
#
_entry.id   548a1859df6ea4b6b5282c82821b3e9e
#
_cell.length_a   1.000
_cell.length_b   1.000
_cell.length_c   1.000
_cell.angle_alpha   90.00
_cell.angle_beta   90.00
_cell.angle_gamma   90.00
#
_symmetry.space_group_name_H-M   'P 1'
#
loop_
_entity.id
_entity.type
_entity.pdbx_description
1 polymer ?
#
loop_
_entity_poly.entity_id
_entity_poly.type
_entity_poly.pdbx_seq_one_letter_code
_entity_poly.pdbx_strand_id
1 'polypeptide(L)'
;YNDVPLAPRIPGVTVNRVAVPDKVVALTFDDGPHGTLTPRVLDILRNNNVKGTFFVQGCNVTAHPQVVRRMVNEGHEVGNHTWNHAYLSKVSREKAEDQLQRTNEAIRNACGMIPVVMRPPGGYTNAGVASWARQRFGFTTIMWDVDTNDWRKPGSAVVAARAVNGAKPGSIILVHDIHASTVAAVDAIVKGLKNRGYELVTVSELLRRGRAASRQASPVQPLSPAAPISPVTPGMETI
;
A
#
# COMPACT_ATOMS: atom_id res chain seq x y z
N TYR A 1 21.15 -5.03 13.46
CA TYR A 1 20.27 -4.80 12.32
C TYR A 1 21.11 -4.70 11.05
N ASN A 2 21.72 -5.84 10.69
CA ASN A 2 22.46 -6.00 9.45
C ASN A 2 21.47 -6.41 8.36
N ASP A 3 21.53 -5.72 7.23
CA ASP A 3 20.92 -6.06 5.94
C ASP A 3 19.55 -6.75 6.03
N VAL A 4 18.50 -5.95 6.26
CA VAL A 4 17.15 -6.39 5.90
C VAL A 4 17.15 -6.44 4.37
N PRO A 5 17.09 -7.64 3.76
CA PRO A 5 16.97 -7.75 2.31
C PRO A 5 15.74 -6.95 1.87
N LEU A 6 15.82 -6.31 0.71
CA LEU A 6 14.63 -5.77 0.02
C LEU A 6 13.49 -6.74 0.23
N ALA A 7 12.36 -6.22 0.76
CA ALA A 7 11.20 -7.01 1.15
C ALA A 7 10.88 -8.10 0.12
N PRO A 8 10.74 -9.36 0.55
CA PRO A 8 10.64 -10.48 -0.38
C PRO A 8 9.45 -10.27 -1.32
N ARG A 9 9.73 -10.30 -2.63
CA ARG A 9 8.66 -10.35 -3.62
C ARG A 9 8.04 -11.74 -3.54
N ILE A 10 6.78 -11.81 -3.11
CA ILE A 10 5.97 -13.02 -3.21
C ILE A 10 4.99 -12.79 -4.35
N PRO A 11 5.26 -13.31 -5.58
CA PRO A 11 4.45 -13.04 -6.75
C PRO A 11 2.97 -13.39 -6.51
N GLY A 12 2.06 -12.50 -6.90
CA GLY A 12 0.62 -12.69 -6.75
C GLY A 12 0.05 -12.51 -5.33
N VAL A 13 0.91 -12.30 -4.31
CA VAL A 13 0.49 -12.22 -2.90
C VAL A 13 0.85 -10.89 -2.26
N THR A 14 2.01 -10.30 -2.61
CA THR A 14 2.43 -8.99 -2.11
C THR A 14 2.65 -8.01 -3.26
N VAL A 15 2.40 -6.73 -3.00
CA VAL A 15 2.59 -5.66 -3.98
C VAL A 15 3.74 -4.77 -3.54
N ASN A 16 4.85 -4.79 -4.28
CA ASN A 16 6.01 -3.93 -4.04
C ASN A 16 6.00 -2.68 -4.94
N ARG A 17 5.49 -2.83 -6.15
CA ARG A 17 5.31 -1.80 -7.17
C ARG A 17 4.15 -2.19 -8.07
N VAL A 18 3.44 -1.23 -8.63
CA VAL A 18 2.33 -1.46 -9.55
C VAL A 18 2.77 -1.19 -10.99
N ALA A 19 2.42 -2.07 -11.92
CA ALA A 19 2.67 -1.82 -13.35
C ALA A 19 1.64 -0.79 -13.86
N VAL A 20 2.13 0.40 -14.17
CA VAL A 20 1.35 1.51 -14.75
C VAL A 20 2.16 2.19 -15.84
N PRO A 21 1.54 2.70 -16.93
CA PRO A 21 2.23 3.43 -17.98
C PRO A 21 2.61 4.85 -17.54
N ASP A 22 1.81 5.46 -16.68
CA ASP A 22 1.93 6.87 -16.30
C ASP A 22 2.94 7.07 -15.16
N LYS A 23 3.50 8.28 -15.07
CA LYS A 23 4.34 8.70 -13.95
C LYS A 23 3.50 8.96 -12.70
N VAL A 24 3.08 7.88 -12.04
CA VAL A 24 2.31 7.92 -10.80
C VAL A 24 3.01 7.09 -9.74
N VAL A 25 3.03 7.55 -8.49
CA VAL A 25 3.69 6.90 -7.34
C VAL A 25 2.82 7.00 -6.08
N ALA A 26 3.05 6.11 -5.11
CA ALA A 26 2.49 6.22 -3.77
C ALA A 26 3.59 6.56 -2.75
N LEU A 27 3.43 7.68 -2.05
CA LEU A 27 4.25 8.01 -0.88
C LEU A 27 3.56 7.44 0.35
N THR A 28 4.26 6.58 1.09
CA THR A 28 3.68 5.82 2.20
C THR A 28 4.47 6.03 3.49
N PHE A 29 3.74 6.11 4.60
CA PHE A 29 4.24 6.43 5.93
C PHE A 29 3.92 5.31 6.89
N ASP A 30 4.93 4.76 7.58
CA ASP A 30 4.76 3.67 8.54
C ASP A 30 4.93 4.17 9.99
N ASP A 31 4.43 3.36 10.94
CA ASP A 31 4.57 3.48 12.39
C ASP A 31 3.72 4.55 13.09
N GLY A 32 3.15 5.49 12.38
CA GLY A 32 2.29 6.52 12.96
C GLY A 32 0.96 5.98 13.55
N PRO A 33 0.08 6.88 13.98
CA PRO A 33 0.30 8.32 14.07
C PRO A 33 1.16 8.75 15.26
N HIS A 34 2.01 9.74 15.05
CA HIS A 34 2.68 10.47 16.12
C HIS A 34 1.91 11.78 16.39
N GLY A 35 1.65 12.10 17.67
CA GLY A 35 0.79 13.21 18.06
C GLY A 35 1.18 14.60 17.53
N THR A 36 2.47 14.84 17.25
CA THR A 36 2.97 16.14 16.75
C THR A 36 3.61 16.06 15.37
N LEU A 37 4.28 14.95 15.03
CA LEU A 37 5.00 14.82 13.75
C LEU A 37 4.08 14.50 12.59
N THR A 38 3.17 13.55 12.77
CA THR A 38 2.19 13.21 11.72
C THR A 38 1.32 14.40 11.30
N PRO A 39 0.78 15.27 12.21
CA PRO A 39 0.08 16.47 11.81
C PRO A 39 0.90 17.41 10.91
N ARG A 40 2.21 17.51 11.11
CA ARG A 40 3.10 18.31 10.26
C ARG A 40 3.25 17.68 8.86
N VAL A 41 3.30 16.36 8.76
CA VAL A 41 3.26 15.67 7.46
C VAL A 41 1.96 15.98 6.74
N LEU A 42 0.82 15.90 7.42
CA LEU A 42 -0.49 16.22 6.84
C LEU A 42 -0.55 17.66 6.32
N ASP A 43 0.00 18.62 7.09
CA ASP A 43 0.10 20.02 6.64
C ASP A 43 0.91 20.17 5.35
N ILE A 44 2.06 19.48 5.26
CA ILE A 44 2.91 19.49 4.05
C ILE A 44 2.16 18.89 2.86
N LEU A 45 1.51 17.74 3.03
CA LEU A 45 0.76 17.08 1.95
C LEU A 45 -0.40 17.95 1.48
N ARG A 46 -1.15 18.56 2.40
CA ARG A 46 -2.24 19.50 2.10
C ARG A 46 -1.74 20.72 1.31
N ASN A 47 -0.66 21.35 1.77
CA ASN A 47 -0.09 22.54 1.14
C ASN A 47 0.43 22.25 -0.28
N ASN A 48 0.81 21.01 -0.57
CA ASN A 48 1.24 20.56 -1.88
C ASN A 48 0.11 19.94 -2.71
N ASN A 49 -1.11 19.86 -2.17
CA ASN A 49 -2.28 19.22 -2.81
C ASN A 49 -1.99 17.78 -3.26
N VAL A 50 -1.41 16.96 -2.39
CA VAL A 50 -1.11 15.55 -2.64
C VAL A 50 -1.69 14.65 -1.56
N LYS A 51 -1.92 13.38 -1.89
CA LYS A 51 -2.40 12.36 -0.96
C LYS A 51 -1.33 11.32 -0.71
N GLY A 52 -1.34 10.73 0.48
CA GLY A 52 -0.45 9.65 0.88
C GLY A 52 -1.21 8.51 1.55
N THR A 53 -0.52 7.41 1.82
CA THR A 53 -1.05 6.26 2.57
C THR A 53 -0.28 6.10 3.87
N PHE A 54 -0.99 5.96 4.98
CA PHE A 54 -0.43 5.82 6.32
C PHE A 54 -0.72 4.42 6.86
N PHE A 55 0.32 3.61 7.06
CA PHE A 55 0.21 2.32 7.72
C PHE A 55 0.42 2.53 9.22
N VAL A 56 -0.69 2.51 9.96
CA VAL A 56 -0.73 2.93 11.36
C VAL A 56 -0.67 1.76 12.34
N GLN A 57 0.05 1.95 13.46
CA GLN A 57 0.03 1.02 14.58
C GLN A 57 -1.22 1.25 15.44
N GLY A 58 -1.93 0.18 15.81
CA GLY A 58 -3.19 0.29 16.55
C GLY A 58 -3.06 0.98 17.91
N CYS A 59 -1.96 0.76 18.64
CA CYS A 59 -1.68 1.45 19.90
C CYS A 59 -1.55 2.97 19.72
N ASN A 60 -0.91 3.41 18.63
CA ASN A 60 -0.77 4.83 18.31
C ASN A 60 -2.08 5.45 17.82
N VAL A 61 -2.91 4.68 17.11
CA VAL A 61 -4.29 5.10 16.76
C VAL A 61 -5.10 5.39 18.02
N THR A 62 -5.03 4.50 19.00
CA THR A 62 -5.74 4.68 20.28
C THR A 62 -5.24 5.91 21.06
N ALA A 63 -3.93 6.19 20.99
CA ALA A 63 -3.34 7.35 21.64
C ALA A 63 -3.69 8.68 20.92
N HIS A 64 -3.86 8.65 19.58
CA HIS A 64 -4.04 9.85 18.75
C HIS A 64 -5.18 9.70 17.72
N PRO A 65 -6.42 9.33 18.13
CA PRO A 65 -7.52 9.05 17.20
C PRO A 65 -7.92 10.26 16.35
N GLN A 66 -7.74 11.48 16.87
CA GLN A 66 -8.01 12.73 16.13
C GLN A 66 -7.08 12.91 14.91
N VAL A 67 -5.84 12.38 14.97
CA VAL A 67 -4.90 12.47 13.85
C VAL A 67 -5.35 11.52 12.73
N VAL A 68 -5.84 10.32 13.07
CA VAL A 68 -6.39 9.37 12.10
C VAL A 68 -7.66 9.92 11.44
N ARG A 69 -8.57 10.54 12.20
CA ARG A 69 -9.73 11.26 11.64
C ARG A 69 -9.31 12.32 10.64
N ARG A 70 -8.26 13.08 10.98
CA ARG A 70 -7.73 14.11 10.09
C ARG A 70 -7.17 13.50 8.80
N MET A 71 -6.42 12.38 8.85
CA MET A 71 -5.94 11.68 7.66
C MET A 71 -7.08 11.38 6.69
N VAL A 72 -8.15 10.76 7.20
CA VAL A 72 -9.31 10.36 6.39
C VAL A 72 -10.05 11.59 5.84
N ASN A 73 -10.31 12.60 6.67
CA ASN A 73 -11.01 13.83 6.26
C ASN A 73 -10.23 14.62 5.19
N GLU A 74 -8.91 14.55 5.19
CA GLU A 74 -8.07 15.16 4.17
C GLU A 74 -7.87 14.25 2.94
N GLY A 75 -8.52 13.07 2.89
CA GLY A 75 -8.51 12.15 1.73
C GLY A 75 -7.25 11.30 1.61
N HIS A 76 -6.50 11.13 2.71
CA HIS A 76 -5.42 10.15 2.78
C HIS A 76 -5.97 8.76 3.04
N GLU A 77 -5.21 7.74 2.67
CA GLU A 77 -5.53 6.35 2.95
C GLU A 77 -4.88 5.91 4.26
N VAL A 78 -5.63 5.13 5.05
CA VAL A 78 -5.14 4.51 6.28
C VAL A 78 -5.10 3.00 6.09
N GLY A 79 -3.94 2.39 6.32
CA GLY A 79 -3.69 0.96 6.29
C GLY A 79 -3.32 0.41 7.67
N ASN A 80 -3.40 -0.90 7.82
CA ASN A 80 -3.07 -1.62 9.05
C ASN A 80 -1.57 -1.93 9.12
N HIS A 81 -0.91 -1.56 10.26
CA HIS A 81 0.49 -1.87 10.52
C HIS A 81 0.68 -2.66 11.83
N THR A 82 -0.26 -3.54 12.17
CA THR A 82 -0.33 -4.30 13.42
C THR A 82 -0.58 -3.41 14.66
N TRP A 83 -0.80 -4.03 15.82
CA TRP A 83 -1.11 -3.28 17.04
C TRP A 83 0.12 -2.53 17.59
N ASN A 84 1.25 -3.23 17.73
CA ASN A 84 2.48 -2.70 18.33
C ASN A 84 3.74 -3.16 17.59
N HIS A 85 3.69 -3.15 16.27
CA HIS A 85 4.80 -3.48 15.38
C HIS A 85 5.25 -4.94 15.45
N ALA A 86 4.34 -5.89 15.74
CA ALA A 86 4.66 -7.31 15.77
C ALA A 86 5.00 -7.86 14.37
N TYR A 87 6.09 -8.60 14.26
CA TYR A 87 6.52 -9.25 13.02
C TYR A 87 5.66 -10.48 12.74
N LEU A 88 4.72 -10.37 11.80
CA LEU A 88 3.65 -11.35 11.57
C LEU A 88 4.14 -12.77 11.27
N SER A 89 5.29 -12.91 10.60
CA SER A 89 5.89 -14.23 10.33
C SER A 89 6.71 -14.80 11.49
N LYS A 90 6.83 -14.07 12.62
CA LYS A 90 7.61 -14.46 13.80
C LYS A 90 6.75 -14.73 15.04
N VAL A 91 5.44 -14.57 14.93
CA VAL A 91 4.48 -14.82 16.00
C VAL A 91 3.52 -15.93 15.61
N SER A 92 2.77 -16.49 16.59
CA SER A 92 1.72 -17.46 16.26
C SER A 92 0.61 -16.82 15.43
N ARG A 93 -0.19 -17.64 14.75
CA ARG A 93 -1.30 -17.17 13.94
C ARG A 93 -2.34 -16.41 14.76
N GLU A 94 -2.67 -16.92 15.95
CA GLU A 94 -3.63 -16.31 16.88
C GLU A 94 -3.15 -14.92 17.31
N LYS A 95 -1.86 -14.79 17.60
CA LYS A 95 -1.25 -13.50 17.95
C LYS A 95 -1.22 -12.55 16.75
N ALA A 96 -0.94 -13.05 15.55
CA ALA A 96 -1.00 -12.26 14.33
C ALA A 96 -2.43 -11.77 14.04
N GLU A 97 -3.43 -12.62 14.27
CA GLU A 97 -4.85 -12.26 14.12
C GLU A 97 -5.26 -11.17 15.13
N ASP A 98 -4.92 -11.33 16.41
CA ASP A 98 -5.17 -10.33 17.45
C ASP A 98 -4.55 -8.97 17.09
N GLN A 99 -3.31 -8.96 16.61
CA GLN A 99 -2.60 -7.76 16.19
C GLN A 99 -3.35 -7.00 15.08
N LEU A 100 -3.81 -7.70 14.07
CA LEU A 100 -4.52 -7.10 12.93
C LEU A 100 -5.95 -6.69 13.30
N GLN A 101 -6.66 -7.52 14.04
CA GLN A 101 -8.05 -7.26 14.44
C GLN A 101 -8.15 -6.05 15.35
N ARG A 102 -7.35 -5.99 16.42
CA ARG A 102 -7.32 -4.84 17.36
C ARG A 102 -6.98 -3.53 16.65
N THR A 103 -6.07 -3.58 15.68
CA THR A 103 -5.74 -2.39 14.89
C THR A 103 -6.90 -1.94 14.01
N ASN A 104 -7.61 -2.88 13.36
CA ASN A 104 -8.82 -2.57 12.60
C ASN A 104 -9.91 -1.94 13.48
N GLU A 105 -10.10 -2.47 14.67
CA GLU A 105 -11.06 -1.94 15.65
C GLU A 105 -10.68 -0.52 16.08
N ALA A 106 -9.39 -0.27 16.38
CA ALA A 106 -8.91 1.06 16.72
C ALA A 106 -9.11 2.07 15.59
N ILE A 107 -8.79 1.70 14.34
CA ILE A 107 -9.00 2.54 13.15
C ILE A 107 -10.49 2.83 12.97
N ARG A 108 -11.34 1.79 13.03
CA ARG A 108 -12.79 1.95 12.90
C ARG A 108 -13.36 2.86 13.97
N ASN A 109 -12.94 2.71 15.22
CA ASN A 109 -13.39 3.56 16.33
C ASN A 109 -12.91 5.01 16.18
N ALA A 110 -11.73 5.22 15.60
CA ALA A 110 -11.17 6.56 15.37
C ALA A 110 -11.88 7.30 14.22
N CYS A 111 -12.19 6.65 13.10
CA CYS A 111 -12.62 7.34 11.87
C CYS A 111 -13.76 6.65 11.09
N GLY A 112 -14.32 5.54 11.60
CA GLY A 112 -15.41 4.81 10.93
C GLY A 112 -14.98 3.92 9.76
N MET A 113 -13.69 3.95 9.36
CA MET A 113 -13.18 3.21 8.21
C MET A 113 -12.60 1.86 8.63
N ILE A 114 -12.69 0.87 7.73
CA ILE A 114 -11.99 -0.42 7.85
C ILE A 114 -10.91 -0.42 6.77
N PRO A 115 -9.62 -0.62 7.11
CA PRO A 115 -8.55 -0.63 6.12
C PRO A 115 -8.66 -1.85 5.20
N VAL A 116 -8.34 -1.64 3.91
CA VAL A 116 -8.31 -2.71 2.89
C VAL A 116 -6.88 -3.08 2.49
N VAL A 117 -5.90 -2.32 2.98
CA VAL A 117 -4.48 -2.55 2.79
C VAL A 117 -3.79 -2.74 4.13
N MET A 118 -2.77 -3.58 4.14
CA MET A 118 -1.91 -3.75 5.30
C MET A 118 -0.45 -3.79 4.87
N ARG A 119 0.45 -3.38 5.76
CA ARG A 119 1.88 -3.57 5.61
C ARG A 119 2.42 -4.32 6.82
N PRO A 120 3.10 -5.47 6.63
CA PRO A 120 3.71 -6.18 7.74
C PRO A 120 4.93 -5.41 8.25
N PRO A 121 5.06 -5.20 9.57
CA PRO A 121 6.21 -4.55 10.18
C PRO A 121 7.55 -5.11 9.71
N GLY A 122 8.48 -4.21 9.33
CA GLY A 122 9.80 -4.58 8.80
C GLY A 122 9.76 -5.47 7.55
N GLY A 123 8.62 -5.61 6.87
CA GLY A 123 8.44 -6.51 5.75
C GLY A 123 8.38 -8.00 6.14
N TYR A 124 8.33 -8.34 7.43
CA TYR A 124 8.31 -9.72 7.91
C TYR A 124 6.98 -10.40 7.63
N THR A 125 6.89 -10.99 6.43
CA THR A 125 5.75 -11.79 5.96
C THR A 125 6.23 -12.99 5.14
N ASN A 126 5.30 -13.88 4.81
CA ASN A 126 5.47 -14.97 3.84
C ASN A 126 4.15 -15.22 3.12
N ALA A 127 4.15 -16.12 2.12
CA ALA A 127 2.95 -16.43 1.33
C ALA A 127 1.76 -16.87 2.20
N GLY A 128 2.02 -17.69 3.22
CA GLY A 128 0.98 -18.18 4.14
C GLY A 128 0.33 -17.04 4.92
N VAL A 129 1.15 -16.15 5.51
CA VAL A 129 0.66 -14.99 6.26
C VAL A 129 -0.15 -14.04 5.36
N ALA A 130 0.39 -13.68 4.20
CA ALA A 130 -0.26 -12.73 3.31
C ALA A 130 -1.56 -13.31 2.71
N SER A 131 -1.58 -14.58 2.31
CA SER A 131 -2.79 -15.28 1.82
C SER A 131 -3.85 -15.37 2.92
N TRP A 132 -3.46 -15.73 4.14
CA TRP A 132 -4.37 -15.80 5.26
C TRP A 132 -4.94 -14.42 5.63
N ALA A 133 -4.12 -13.38 5.70
CA ALA A 133 -4.57 -12.03 5.99
C ALA A 133 -5.58 -11.53 4.93
N ARG A 134 -5.38 -11.89 3.66
CA ARG A 134 -6.34 -11.63 2.59
C ARG A 134 -7.66 -12.36 2.80
N GLN A 135 -7.62 -13.65 3.11
CA GLN A 135 -8.82 -14.47 3.30
C GLN A 135 -9.62 -14.00 4.53
N ARG A 136 -8.93 -13.70 5.63
CA ARG A 136 -9.56 -13.38 6.92
C ARG A 136 -10.05 -11.94 7.01
N PHE A 137 -9.31 -10.98 6.45
CA PHE A 137 -9.56 -9.54 6.59
C PHE A 137 -9.78 -8.81 5.25
N GLY A 138 -9.62 -9.47 4.10
CA GLY A 138 -9.71 -8.84 2.80
C GLY A 138 -8.48 -7.99 2.42
N PHE A 139 -7.39 -8.06 3.17
CA PHE A 139 -6.23 -7.20 2.95
C PHE A 139 -5.49 -7.50 1.64
N THR A 140 -5.07 -6.42 0.98
CA THR A 140 -3.93 -6.47 0.07
C THR A 140 -2.66 -6.16 0.86
N THR A 141 -1.68 -7.07 0.82
CA THR A 141 -0.39 -6.89 1.50
C THR A 141 0.52 -6.01 0.66
N ILE A 142 0.84 -4.83 1.18
CA ILE A 142 1.63 -3.80 0.52
C ILE A 142 3.05 -3.79 1.09
N MET A 143 4.01 -3.88 0.18
CA MET A 143 5.43 -3.71 0.46
C MET A 143 5.91 -2.38 -0.13
N TRP A 144 7.16 -2.28 -0.53
CA TRP A 144 7.75 -1.12 -1.21
C TRP A 144 8.84 -1.56 -2.18
N ASP A 145 9.15 -0.71 -3.12
CA ASP A 145 10.30 -0.86 -4.03
C ASP A 145 11.31 0.28 -3.87
N VAL A 146 10.94 1.34 -3.15
CA VAL A 146 11.84 2.44 -2.79
C VAL A 146 11.93 2.53 -1.26
N ASP A 147 13.06 2.09 -0.71
CA ASP A 147 13.40 2.23 0.70
C ASP A 147 14.32 3.43 0.89
N THR A 148 13.88 4.41 1.65
CA THR A 148 14.69 5.61 1.94
C THR A 148 15.70 5.37 3.06
N ASN A 149 15.55 4.28 3.83
CA ASN A 149 16.31 4.00 5.06
C ASN A 149 16.32 5.19 6.03
N ASP A 150 15.21 5.92 6.12
CA ASP A 150 15.07 7.12 6.96
C ASP A 150 15.15 6.80 8.45
N TRP A 151 14.76 5.60 8.85
CA TRP A 151 14.88 5.06 10.22
C TRP A 151 16.33 5.01 10.71
N ARG A 152 17.32 4.96 9.79
CA ARG A 152 18.77 5.09 10.10
C ARG A 152 19.20 6.54 10.34
N LYS A 153 18.29 7.51 10.19
CA LYS A 153 18.51 8.95 10.39
C LYS A 153 19.68 9.52 9.58
N PRO A 154 19.77 9.24 8.26
CA PRO A 154 20.89 9.70 7.43
C PRO A 154 20.86 11.21 7.12
N GLY A 155 19.85 11.93 7.63
CA GLY A 155 19.59 13.34 7.33
C GLY A 155 18.52 13.53 6.25
N SER A 156 17.78 14.65 6.35
CA SER A 156 16.61 14.92 5.50
C SER A 156 16.95 15.00 4.00
N ALA A 157 18.08 15.58 3.64
CA ALA A 157 18.51 15.67 2.24
C ALA A 157 18.76 14.29 1.60
N VAL A 158 19.36 13.36 2.36
CA VAL A 158 19.63 12.00 1.91
C VAL A 158 18.33 11.22 1.73
N VAL A 159 17.40 11.35 2.69
CA VAL A 159 16.05 10.74 2.61
C VAL A 159 15.33 11.23 1.36
N ALA A 160 15.29 12.54 1.14
CA ALA A 160 14.67 13.14 -0.03
C ALA A 160 15.30 12.65 -1.35
N ALA A 161 16.64 12.64 -1.43
CA ALA A 161 17.34 12.18 -2.62
C ALA A 161 17.03 10.71 -2.93
N ARG A 162 17.02 9.82 -1.93
CA ARG A 162 16.70 8.40 -2.11
C ARG A 162 15.27 8.21 -2.61
N ALA A 163 14.29 8.90 -2.01
CA ALA A 163 12.90 8.85 -2.43
C ALA A 163 12.72 9.29 -3.89
N VAL A 164 13.28 10.46 -4.23
CA VAL A 164 13.12 11.07 -5.56
C VAL A 164 13.87 10.27 -6.64
N ASN A 165 15.13 9.90 -6.39
CA ASN A 165 15.94 9.21 -7.39
C ASN A 165 15.55 7.74 -7.57
N GLY A 166 15.05 7.08 -6.53
CA GLY A 166 14.56 5.69 -6.60
C GLY A 166 13.22 5.54 -7.32
N ALA A 167 12.42 6.61 -7.41
CA ALA A 167 11.08 6.56 -7.96
C ALA A 167 11.05 6.21 -9.45
N LYS A 168 10.16 5.25 -9.78
CA LYS A 168 9.79 4.80 -11.14
C LYS A 168 8.26 4.79 -11.24
N PRO A 169 7.67 4.77 -12.44
CA PRO A 169 6.23 4.59 -12.58
C PRO A 169 5.71 3.41 -11.75
N GLY A 170 4.72 3.68 -10.92
CA GLY A 170 4.12 2.69 -10.03
C GLY A 170 4.87 2.39 -8.73
N SER A 171 5.94 3.12 -8.42
CA SER A 171 6.69 2.92 -7.17
C SER A 171 5.85 3.18 -5.93
N ILE A 172 6.12 2.38 -4.91
CA ILE A 172 5.63 2.55 -3.53
C ILE A 172 6.84 2.92 -2.68
N ILE A 173 6.86 4.14 -2.16
CA ILE A 173 7.98 4.74 -1.45
C ILE A 173 7.73 4.65 0.05
N LEU A 174 8.67 4.06 0.78
CA LEU A 174 8.61 3.93 2.24
C LEU A 174 9.36 5.06 2.93
N VAL A 175 8.66 5.71 3.87
CA VAL A 175 9.19 6.59 4.92
C VAL A 175 8.42 6.38 6.23
N HIS A 176 8.89 6.99 7.33
CA HIS A 176 8.25 6.87 8.65
C HIS A 176 7.94 8.27 9.20
N ASP A 177 6.67 8.53 9.56
CA ASP A 177 6.21 9.84 10.05
C ASP A 177 6.47 10.10 11.54
N ILE A 178 7.18 9.17 12.17
CA ILE A 178 7.61 9.25 13.60
C ILE A 178 9.01 9.82 13.80
N HIS A 179 9.71 10.17 12.72
CA HIS A 179 11.07 10.74 12.78
C HIS A 179 11.10 12.19 12.30
N ALA A 180 11.59 13.11 13.13
CA ALA A 180 11.64 14.54 12.80
C ALA A 180 12.46 14.83 11.53
N SER A 181 13.56 14.09 11.29
CA SER A 181 14.38 14.21 10.08
C SER A 181 13.64 13.79 8.82
N THR A 182 12.78 12.77 8.91
CA THR A 182 11.92 12.34 7.81
C THR A 182 10.85 13.40 7.52
N VAL A 183 10.17 13.90 8.56
CA VAL A 183 9.17 14.98 8.40
C VAL A 183 9.79 16.21 7.71
N ALA A 184 11.03 16.58 8.07
CA ALA A 184 11.76 17.65 7.39
C ALA A 184 12.08 17.36 5.93
N ALA A 185 12.11 16.09 5.51
CA ALA A 185 12.37 15.69 4.12
C ALA A 185 11.10 15.70 3.24
N VAL A 186 9.89 15.59 3.83
CA VAL A 186 8.66 15.34 3.07
C VAL A 186 8.36 16.40 2.02
N ASP A 187 8.55 17.68 2.32
CA ASP A 187 8.31 18.75 1.33
C ASP A 187 9.24 18.63 0.13
N ALA A 188 10.52 18.37 0.37
CA ALA A 188 11.51 18.15 -0.68
C ALA A 188 11.22 16.88 -1.50
N ILE A 189 10.74 15.80 -0.86
CA ILE A 189 10.31 14.58 -1.56
C ILE A 189 9.15 14.91 -2.51
N VAL A 190 8.09 15.54 -2.00
CA VAL A 190 6.90 15.86 -2.79
C VAL A 190 7.23 16.77 -3.96
N LYS A 191 7.96 17.87 -3.72
CA LYS A 191 8.37 18.81 -4.77
C LYS A 191 9.29 18.14 -5.79
N GLY A 192 10.25 17.35 -5.34
CA GLY A 192 11.18 16.63 -6.22
C GLY A 192 10.49 15.63 -7.13
N LEU A 193 9.50 14.88 -6.62
CA LEU A 193 8.69 13.96 -7.41
C LEU A 193 7.81 14.71 -8.43
N LYS A 194 7.15 15.79 -8.00
CA LYS A 194 6.34 16.63 -8.91
C LYS A 194 7.18 17.27 -10.01
N ASN A 195 8.38 17.75 -9.71
CA ASN A 195 9.31 18.33 -10.70
C ASN A 195 9.77 17.29 -11.74
N ARG A 196 9.79 16.00 -11.37
CA ARG A 196 10.05 14.89 -12.31
C ARG A 196 8.78 14.44 -13.06
N GLY A 197 7.66 15.13 -12.85
CA GLY A 197 6.38 14.85 -13.50
C GLY A 197 5.59 13.71 -12.87
N TYR A 198 5.89 13.30 -11.64
CA TYR A 198 5.10 12.29 -10.94
C TYR A 198 3.87 12.89 -10.28
N GLU A 199 2.74 12.19 -10.44
CA GLU A 199 1.56 12.37 -9.62
C GLU A 199 1.67 11.49 -8.37
N LEU A 200 1.35 12.05 -7.19
CA LEU A 200 1.33 11.30 -5.93
C LEU A 200 -0.11 10.94 -5.59
N VAL A 201 -0.37 9.65 -5.42
CA VAL A 201 -1.69 9.09 -5.13
C VAL A 201 -1.63 8.13 -3.94
N THR A 202 -2.80 7.72 -3.43
CA THR A 202 -2.87 6.65 -2.43
C THR A 202 -2.52 5.29 -3.04
N VAL A 203 -2.17 4.31 -2.21
CA VAL A 203 -1.89 2.94 -2.66
C VAL A 203 -3.11 2.33 -3.37
N SER A 204 -4.30 2.49 -2.81
CA SER A 204 -5.53 1.97 -3.43
C SER A 204 -5.80 2.58 -4.80
N GLU A 205 -5.56 3.88 -4.97
CA GLU A 205 -5.68 4.54 -6.28
C GLU A 205 -4.63 4.01 -7.27
N LEU A 206 -3.38 3.84 -6.82
CA LEU A 206 -2.31 3.26 -7.63
C LEU A 206 -2.67 1.84 -8.09
N LEU A 207 -3.19 1.00 -7.19
CA LEU A 207 -3.67 -0.36 -7.52
C LEU A 207 -4.82 -0.33 -8.53
N ARG A 208 -5.75 0.62 -8.40
CA ARG A 208 -6.88 0.79 -9.32
C ARG A 208 -6.39 1.13 -10.74
N ARG A 209 -5.42 2.04 -10.85
CA ARG A 209 -4.81 2.42 -12.15
C ARG A 209 -4.08 1.25 -12.78
N GLY A 210 -3.34 0.45 -12.01
CA GLY A 210 -2.69 -0.76 -12.53
C GLY A 210 -3.66 -1.79 -13.08
N ARG A 211 -4.79 -2.01 -12.39
CA ARG A 211 -5.85 -2.91 -12.89
C ARG A 211 -6.49 -2.39 -14.19
N ALA A 212 -6.72 -1.09 -14.30
CA ALA A 212 -7.26 -0.48 -15.51
C ALA A 212 -6.29 -0.66 -16.71
N ALA A 213 -5.00 -0.38 -16.50
CA ALA A 213 -3.97 -0.57 -17.53
C ALA A 213 -3.87 -2.04 -18.01
N SER A 214 -3.93 -3.00 -17.08
CA SER A 214 -3.90 -4.44 -17.43
C SER A 214 -5.10 -4.88 -18.27
N ARG A 215 -6.29 -4.33 -18.00
CA ARG A 215 -7.50 -4.63 -18.79
C ARG A 215 -7.42 -4.06 -20.20
N GLN A 216 -6.82 -2.90 -20.38
CA GLN A 216 -6.63 -2.28 -21.71
C GLN A 216 -5.58 -3.02 -22.54
N ALA A 217 -4.55 -3.59 -21.91
CA ALA A 217 -3.50 -4.36 -22.55
C ALA A 217 -3.94 -5.76 -22.98
N SER A 218 -5.07 -6.27 -22.49
CA SER A 218 -5.65 -7.58 -22.85
C SER A 218 -6.98 -7.35 -23.58
N PRO A 219 -6.98 -7.08 -24.90
CA PRO A 219 -8.23 -6.96 -25.64
C PRO A 219 -8.94 -8.32 -25.59
N VAL A 220 -10.20 -8.28 -25.18
CA VAL A 220 -11.11 -9.45 -25.28
C VAL A 220 -11.14 -9.87 -26.74
N GLN A 221 -10.55 -11.02 -27.08
CA GLN A 221 -10.80 -11.63 -28.38
C GLN A 221 -12.31 -11.85 -28.49
N PRO A 222 -12.96 -11.32 -29.55
CA PRO A 222 -14.35 -11.66 -29.79
C PRO A 222 -14.45 -13.17 -29.93
N LEU A 223 -15.39 -13.77 -29.21
CA LEU A 223 -15.70 -15.19 -29.37
C LEU A 223 -15.94 -15.43 -30.87
N SER A 224 -15.16 -16.32 -31.49
CA SER A 224 -15.42 -16.78 -32.85
C SER A 224 -16.87 -17.23 -32.91
N PRO A 225 -17.64 -16.82 -33.93
CA PRO A 225 -18.99 -17.32 -34.11
C PRO A 225 -18.97 -18.85 -34.15
N ALA A 226 -19.85 -19.44 -33.34
CA ALA A 226 -20.00 -20.90 -33.30
C ALA A 226 -20.19 -21.44 -34.75
N ALA A 227 -19.43 -22.45 -35.08
CA ALA A 227 -19.57 -23.16 -36.37
C ALA A 227 -21.04 -23.59 -36.55
N PRO A 228 -21.64 -23.44 -37.74
CA PRO A 228 -22.99 -23.87 -37.99
C PRO A 228 -23.15 -25.36 -37.70
N ILE A 229 -24.14 -25.71 -36.90
CA ILE A 229 -24.50 -27.07 -36.59
C ILE A 229 -24.99 -27.73 -37.90
N SER A 230 -24.26 -28.73 -38.41
CA SER A 230 -24.70 -29.51 -39.58
C SER A 230 -26.02 -30.22 -39.26
N PRO A 231 -26.99 -30.21 -40.17
CA PRO A 231 -28.25 -30.91 -39.97
C PRO A 231 -28.04 -32.42 -39.89
N VAL A 232 -28.57 -33.03 -38.85
CA VAL A 232 -28.64 -34.48 -38.70
C VAL A 232 -29.62 -35.02 -39.72
N THR A 233 -29.15 -35.82 -40.67
CA THR A 233 -30.00 -36.52 -41.63
C THR A 233 -30.73 -37.66 -40.90
N PRO A 234 -32.07 -37.77 -41.00
CA PRO A 234 -32.79 -38.90 -40.41
C PRO A 234 -32.44 -40.19 -41.18
N GLY A 235 -31.96 -41.21 -40.48
CA GLY A 235 -31.77 -42.52 -41.04
C GLY A 235 -33.09 -43.12 -41.48
N MET A 236 -33.18 -43.51 -42.75
CA MET A 236 -34.26 -44.34 -43.30
C MET A 236 -34.11 -45.73 -42.70
N GLU A 237 -35.05 -46.15 -41.84
CA GLU A 237 -35.27 -47.55 -41.53
C GLU A 237 -35.85 -48.21 -42.77
N THR A 238 -35.22 -49.25 -43.30
CA THR A 238 -35.76 -50.16 -44.32
C THR A 238 -36.17 -51.46 -43.63
N ILE A 239 -37.39 -51.86 -43.94
CA ILE A 239 -38.13 -53.05 -43.53
C ILE A 239 -37.38 -54.37 -43.78
#